data_4c153ae0dee62a4c9ce2530e24e1aee2
#
_entry.id   4c153ae0dee62a4c9ce2530e24e1aee2
#
_cell.length_a   1.000
_cell.length_b   1.000
_cell.length_c   1.000
_cell.angle_alpha   90.00
_cell.angle_beta   90.00
_cell.angle_gamma   90.00
#
_symmetry.space_group_name_H-M   'P 1'
#
loop_
_entity.id
_entity.type
_entity.pdbx_description
1 polymer ?
#
loop_
_entity_poly.entity_id
_entity_poly.type
_entity_poly.pdbx_seq_one_letter_code
_entity_poly.pdbx_strand_id
1 'polypeptide(L)'
;MLRNISDIIISTPLRMVASIQAGELELDNVRHLILDEVDRLLDKEFLDQTQEIVALCTHPQCQKAVFSATLPANAETIALGMLNDPTRVVIGLKYATILQTCCRVS
;
A
#
# COMPACT_ATOMS: atom_id res chain seq x y z
N MET A 1 17.39 1.76 -19.75
CA MET A 1 16.26 1.18 -19.05
C MET A 1 16.69 -0.07 -18.29
N LEU A 2 16.42 -0.06 -17.05
CA LEU A 2 16.81 -1.17 -16.19
C LEU A 2 15.67 -2.16 -16.10
N ARG A 3 15.82 -3.29 -16.72
CA ARG A 3 14.94 -4.41 -16.46
C ARG A 3 15.50 -5.21 -15.31
N ASN A 4 15.51 -4.60 -14.17
CA ASN A 4 15.89 -5.33 -12.98
C ASN A 4 14.71 -6.10 -12.49
N ILE A 5 14.86 -7.40 -12.46
CA ILE A 5 13.95 -8.24 -11.73
C ILE A 5 14.34 -8.09 -10.28
N SER A 6 13.56 -7.32 -9.56
CA SER A 6 13.78 -7.08 -8.15
C SER A 6 12.77 -7.88 -7.35
N ASP A 7 13.23 -8.55 -6.33
CA ASP A 7 12.35 -9.27 -5.42
C ASP A 7 11.64 -8.31 -4.47
N ILE A 8 12.32 -7.25 -4.08
CA ILE A 8 11.80 -6.25 -3.15
C ILE A 8 12.09 -4.86 -3.71
N ILE A 9 11.07 -4.02 -3.73
CA ILE A 9 11.19 -2.64 -4.16
C ILE A 9 10.76 -1.73 -3.02
N ILE A 10 11.59 -0.78 -2.67
CA ILE A 10 11.29 0.23 -1.67
C ILE A 10 11.34 1.58 -2.37
N SER A 11 10.25 2.33 -2.27
CA SER A 11 10.14 3.60 -2.98
C SER A 11 9.15 4.53 -2.30
N THR A 12 9.12 5.76 -2.76
CA THR A 12 8.08 6.73 -2.41
C THR A 12 6.98 6.70 -3.47
N PRO A 13 5.76 7.19 -3.13
CA PRO A 13 4.66 7.17 -4.11
C PRO A 13 4.98 7.91 -5.41
N LEU A 14 5.59 9.08 -5.32
CA LEU A 14 5.90 9.87 -6.51
C LEU A 14 6.91 9.17 -7.42
N ARG A 15 7.94 8.58 -6.84
CA ARG A 15 8.94 7.84 -7.61
C ARG A 15 8.36 6.59 -8.23
N MET A 16 7.53 5.89 -7.48
CA MET A 16 6.88 4.68 -7.95
C MET A 16 5.99 4.98 -9.16
N VAL A 17 5.16 6.01 -9.06
CA VAL A 17 4.28 6.41 -10.16
C VAL A 17 5.10 6.84 -11.36
N ALA A 18 6.18 7.60 -11.16
CA ALA A 18 7.04 8.02 -12.25
C ALA A 18 7.66 6.82 -12.98
N SER A 19 8.10 5.81 -12.26
CA SER A 19 8.66 4.60 -12.87
C SER A 19 7.61 3.81 -13.64
N ILE A 20 6.40 3.75 -13.12
CA ILE A 20 5.29 3.07 -13.80
C ILE A 20 4.94 3.80 -15.09
N GLN A 21 4.85 5.13 -15.04
CA GLN A 21 4.53 5.92 -16.22
C GLN A 21 5.62 5.88 -17.28
N ALA A 22 6.86 5.71 -16.86
CA ALA A 22 7.99 5.56 -17.77
C ALA A 22 8.09 4.16 -18.39
N GLY A 23 7.24 3.23 -17.95
CA GLY A 23 7.27 1.85 -18.44
C GLY A 23 8.39 1.01 -17.85
N GLU A 24 9.02 1.46 -16.78
CA GLU A 24 10.13 0.76 -16.14
C GLU A 24 9.67 -0.25 -15.09
N LEU A 25 8.43 -0.16 -14.65
CA LEU A 25 7.92 -0.95 -13.55
C LEU A 25 6.47 -1.32 -13.79
N GLU A 26 6.14 -2.58 -13.52
CA GLU A 26 4.78 -3.09 -13.54
C GLU A 26 4.47 -3.73 -12.20
N LEU A 27 3.26 -3.53 -11.69
CA LEU A 27 2.86 -4.00 -10.38
C LEU A 27 1.87 -5.18 -10.43
N ASP A 28 1.58 -5.69 -11.59
CA ASP A 28 0.59 -6.75 -11.78
C ASP A 28 0.98 -8.09 -11.15
N ASN A 29 2.27 -8.30 -10.86
CA ASN A 29 2.76 -9.49 -10.18
C ASN A 29 3.15 -9.29 -8.72
N VAL A 30 2.86 -8.14 -8.17
CA VAL A 30 3.16 -7.85 -6.76
C VAL A 30 2.30 -8.72 -5.87
N ARG A 31 2.93 -9.44 -4.94
CA ARG A 31 2.25 -10.33 -3.99
C ARG A 31 2.10 -9.70 -2.61
N HIS A 32 2.91 -8.72 -2.30
CA HIS A 32 2.88 -8.01 -1.02
C HIS A 32 3.06 -6.53 -1.28
N LEU A 33 2.06 -5.76 -0.88
CA LEU A 33 2.14 -4.30 -0.90
C LEU A 33 2.10 -3.81 0.54
N ILE A 34 3.14 -3.12 0.94
CA ILE A 34 3.25 -2.59 2.31
C ILE A 34 3.31 -1.07 2.22
N LEU A 35 2.37 -0.42 2.88
CA LEU A 35 2.33 1.03 3.02
C LEU A 35 2.69 1.38 4.45
N ASP A 36 3.84 2.00 4.62
CA ASP A 36 4.33 2.43 5.92
C ASP A 36 4.07 3.92 6.12
N GLU A 37 3.83 4.32 7.35
CA GLU A 37 3.43 5.70 7.67
C GLU A 37 2.23 6.13 6.82
N VAL A 38 1.20 5.31 6.80
CA VAL A 38 0.07 5.50 5.89
C VAL A 38 -0.71 6.77 6.16
N ASP A 39 -0.68 7.28 7.39
CA ASP A 39 -1.27 8.56 7.73
C ASP A 39 -0.71 9.68 6.85
N ARG A 40 0.58 9.63 6.51
CA ARG A 40 1.20 10.58 5.60
C ARG A 40 0.88 10.27 4.13
N LEU A 41 0.84 8.99 3.78
CA LEU A 41 0.54 8.56 2.41
C LEU A 41 -0.89 8.88 2.00
N LEU A 42 -1.79 9.02 2.95
CA LEU A 42 -3.19 9.37 2.70
C LEU A 42 -3.46 10.87 2.84
N ASP A 43 -2.43 11.66 3.07
CA ASP A 43 -2.53 13.10 3.03
C ASP A 43 -2.74 13.59 1.60
N LYS A 44 -3.31 14.78 1.44
CA LYS A 44 -3.71 15.32 0.13
C LYS A 44 -2.59 15.32 -0.90
N GLU A 45 -1.35 15.48 -0.45
CA GLU A 45 -0.20 15.52 -1.37
C GLU A 45 0.07 14.18 -2.03
N PHE A 46 -0.21 13.08 -1.35
CA PHE A 46 0.20 11.76 -1.80
C PHE A 46 -0.96 10.82 -2.06
N LEU A 47 -2.17 11.23 -1.73
CA LEU A 47 -3.33 10.35 -1.78
C LEU A 47 -3.57 9.77 -3.17
N ASP A 48 -3.53 10.62 -4.19
CA ASP A 48 -3.79 10.18 -5.56
C ASP A 48 -2.78 9.16 -6.02
N GLN A 49 -1.50 9.39 -5.75
CA GLN A 49 -0.43 8.48 -6.13
C GLN A 49 -0.53 7.17 -5.35
N THR A 50 -0.85 7.26 -4.07
CA THR A 50 -1.01 6.07 -3.23
C THR A 50 -2.16 5.20 -3.73
N GLN A 51 -3.30 5.80 -4.02
CA GLN A 51 -4.44 5.07 -4.55
C GLN A 51 -4.16 4.46 -5.92
N GLU A 52 -3.42 5.16 -6.75
CA GLU A 52 -3.02 4.63 -8.06
C GLU A 52 -2.15 3.38 -7.91
N ILE A 53 -1.17 3.42 -7.00
CA ILE A 53 -0.30 2.28 -6.74
C ILE A 53 -1.11 1.09 -6.25
N VAL A 54 -2.00 1.31 -5.29
CA VAL A 54 -2.86 0.24 -4.75
C VAL A 54 -3.72 -0.37 -5.86
N ALA A 55 -4.28 0.46 -6.72
CA ALA A 55 -5.13 0.00 -7.82
C ALA A 55 -4.35 -0.80 -8.86
N LEU A 56 -3.07 -0.54 -9.03
CA LEU A 56 -2.24 -1.24 -10.01
C LEU A 56 -1.73 -2.59 -9.49
N CYS A 57 -1.81 -2.85 -8.20
CA CYS A 57 -1.47 -4.15 -7.63
C CYS A 57 -2.68 -5.07 -7.77
N THR A 58 -2.86 -5.61 -8.96
CA THR A 58 -4.07 -6.32 -9.35
C THR A 58 -3.99 -7.84 -9.19
N HIS A 59 -2.85 -8.36 -8.77
CA HIS A 59 -2.71 -9.81 -8.62
C HIS A 59 -3.72 -10.34 -7.60
N PRO A 60 -4.44 -11.43 -7.91
CA PRO A 60 -5.49 -11.94 -6.99
C PRO A 60 -4.97 -12.34 -5.62
N GLN A 61 -3.70 -12.71 -5.53
CA GLN A 61 -3.07 -13.12 -4.28
C GLN A 61 -2.24 -12.00 -3.64
N CYS A 62 -2.37 -10.77 -4.10
CA CYS A 62 -1.65 -9.67 -3.51
C CYS A 62 -2.18 -9.36 -2.11
N GLN A 63 -1.32 -9.50 -1.13
CA GLN A 63 -1.63 -9.10 0.25
C GLN A 63 -1.24 -7.65 0.44
N LYS A 64 -2.14 -6.87 0.97
CA LYS A 64 -1.93 -5.45 1.22
C LYS A 64 -1.95 -5.20 2.71
N ALA A 65 -0.97 -4.48 3.19
CA ALA A 65 -0.87 -4.12 4.60
C ALA A 65 -0.54 -2.64 4.74
N VAL A 66 -1.17 -1.98 5.69
CA VAL A 66 -0.88 -0.60 6.00
C VAL A 66 -0.44 -0.50 7.46
N PHE A 67 0.57 0.29 7.69
CA PHE A 67 1.16 0.50 8.99
C PHE A 67 1.15 1.99 9.32
N SER A 68 0.72 2.33 10.51
CA SER A 68 0.73 3.72 10.93
C SER A 68 0.79 3.81 12.44
N ALA A 69 1.53 4.78 12.93
CA ALA A 69 1.54 5.09 14.37
C ALA A 69 0.26 5.83 14.76
N THR A 70 -0.28 6.64 13.87
CA THR A 70 -1.52 7.38 14.07
C THR A 70 -2.40 7.17 12.85
N LEU A 71 -3.66 6.88 13.09
CA LEU A 71 -4.60 6.67 12.00
C LEU A 71 -5.88 7.47 12.30
N PRO A 72 -5.93 8.74 11.87
CA PRO A 72 -7.14 9.55 12.03
C PRO A 72 -8.33 8.89 11.33
N ALA A 73 -9.54 9.19 11.80
CA ALA A 73 -10.74 8.53 11.31
C ALA A 73 -10.92 8.65 9.79
N ASN A 74 -10.58 9.80 9.21
CA ASN A 74 -10.69 9.99 7.77
C ASN A 74 -9.68 9.13 7.00
N ALA A 75 -8.46 9.04 7.51
CA ALA A 75 -7.42 8.19 6.91
C ALA A 75 -7.78 6.71 7.06
N GLU A 76 -8.30 6.33 8.21
CA GLU A 76 -8.76 4.95 8.43
C GLU A 76 -9.83 4.56 7.43
N THR A 77 -10.81 5.43 7.18
CA THR A 77 -11.86 5.16 6.22
C THR A 77 -11.30 4.93 4.82
N ILE A 78 -10.33 5.75 4.41
CA ILE A 78 -9.69 5.59 3.10
C ILE A 78 -8.89 4.29 3.05
N ALA A 79 -8.14 3.99 4.10
CA ALA A 79 -7.35 2.77 4.18
C ALA A 79 -8.23 1.52 4.10
N LEU A 80 -9.34 1.51 4.81
CA LEU A 80 -10.28 0.40 4.77
C LEU A 80 -10.88 0.21 3.38
N GLY A 81 -11.09 1.31 2.66
CA GLY A 81 -11.58 1.25 1.28
C GLY A 81 -10.56 0.69 0.30
N MET A 82 -9.28 0.83 0.60
CA MET A 82 -8.21 0.28 -0.25
C MET A 82 -7.93 -1.19 0.03
N LEU A 83 -8.29 -1.66 1.21
CA LEU A 83 -8.05 -3.03 1.63
C LEU A 83 -9.33 -3.84 1.49
N ASN A 84 -9.18 -5.10 1.19
CA ASN A 84 -10.31 -6.01 1.06
C ASN A 84 -10.36 -6.89 2.31
N ASP A 85 -11.37 -6.65 3.14
CA ASP A 85 -11.62 -7.43 4.35
C ASP A 85 -10.40 -7.48 5.29
N PRO A 86 -9.88 -6.33 5.73
CA PRO A 86 -8.63 -6.29 6.48
C PRO A 86 -8.80 -6.76 7.91
N THR A 87 -7.74 -7.34 8.46
CA THR A 87 -7.60 -7.61 9.88
C THR A 87 -6.86 -6.44 10.53
N ARG A 88 -7.43 -5.91 11.60
CA ARG A 88 -6.83 -4.80 12.33
C ARG A 88 -6.07 -5.32 13.53
N VAL A 89 -4.80 -4.93 13.64
CA VAL A 89 -3.97 -5.23 14.79
C VAL A 89 -3.49 -3.91 15.38
N VAL A 90 -3.75 -3.72 16.67
CA VAL A 90 -3.29 -2.52 17.39
C VAL A 90 -2.26 -2.96 18.41
N ILE A 91 -1.09 -2.37 18.33
CA ILE A 91 0.01 -2.65 19.25
C ILE A 91 0.19 -1.43 20.15
N GLY A 92 0.07 -1.63 21.44
CA GLY A 92 0.07 -0.53 22.41
C GLY A 92 -1.25 0.22 22.43
N LEU A 93 -1.33 1.25 23.26
CA LEU A 93 -2.59 1.97 23.50
C LEU A 93 -2.91 3.00 22.43
N LYS A 94 -1.89 3.53 21.74
CA LYS A 94 -2.07 4.67 20.85
C LYS A 94 -1.19 4.64 19.62
N TYR A 95 -0.25 3.70 19.47
CA TYR A 95 0.94 4.03 18.72
C TYR A 95 1.16 3.23 17.46
N ALA A 96 0.43 2.18 17.24
CA ALA A 96 0.59 1.47 15.99
C ALA A 96 -0.71 0.78 15.60
N THR A 97 -1.16 1.04 14.40
CA THR A 97 -2.30 0.34 13.81
C THR A 97 -1.81 -0.34 12.53
N ILE A 98 -2.10 -1.62 12.45
CA ILE A 98 -1.79 -2.43 11.28
C ILE A 98 -3.11 -2.90 10.70
N LEU A 99 -3.34 -2.56 9.44
CA LEU A 99 -4.47 -3.08 8.69
C LEU A 99 -3.91 -3.99 7.61
N GLN A 100 -4.32 -5.22 7.62
CA GLN A 100 -3.78 -6.21 6.70
C GLN A 100 -4.90 -6.98 6.03
N THR A 101 -4.81 -7.09 4.72
CA THR A 101 -5.67 -7.98 3.96
C THR A 101 -5.05 -9.36 3.96
N CYS A 102 -5.78 -10.33 4.49
CA CYS A 102 -5.37 -11.71 4.38
C CYS A 102 -5.73 -12.23 3.00
N CYS A 103 -4.75 -12.80 2.32
CA CYS A 103 -4.99 -13.52 1.10
C CYS A 103 -5.69 -14.82 1.45
N ARG A 104 -6.93 -14.97 1.03
CA ARG A 104 -7.63 -16.23 1.19
C ARG A 104 -7.20 -17.16 0.08
N VAL A 105 -6.51 -18.17 0.48
CA VAL A 105 -6.31 -19.31 -0.40
C VAL A 105 -7.58 -20.13 -0.31
N SER A 106 -8.37 -19.98 -1.30
CA SER A 106 -9.53 -20.85 -1.43
C SER A 106 -9.16 -22.02 -2.33
#